data_6b9975693fb89f005eca33378c85f0a5
#
_entry.id   6b9975693fb89f005eca33378c85f0a5
#
_cell.length_a   1.000
_cell.length_b   1.000
_cell.length_c   1.000
_cell.angle_alpha   90.00
_cell.angle_beta   90.00
_cell.angle_gamma   90.00
#
_symmetry.space_group_name_H-M   'P 1'
#
loop_
_entity.id
_entity.type
_entity.pdbx_description
1 polymer ?
#
loop_
_entity_poly.entity_id
_entity_poly.type
_entity_poly.pdbx_seq_one_letter_code
_entity_poly.pdbx_strand_id
1 'polypeptide(L)'
;MRRLYLKIALFLLPLFLVLLALEVFYRQVPNNYSYKDQQLQKVAPDVQTLIMGDSHAFYGINPVYFKDPTFNLSNISQSLLTDELLLEKHISNLPALKTVFINISYFTLSAKDNALESNWRKYFYHHNMGITAPSISFWNPQRYSMALIQRFDKSMALVQKYHENYTIVNATPLGYGMQDPSNIVKDKDAISFVIANKHEDNSLDFKRNTARLQRIIALCKKYEVAVVLLEMPVYPTYYNLLDTEKKEKIKSVLTSLSGVNDTVFYLDLSTDTLFEKQDLRDADHLTNSGAKKCSEYLNAYLKDVVHLKIDK
;
A
#
# COMPACT_ATOMS: atom_id res chain seq x y z
N MET A 1 -24.10 -44.32 17.47
CA MET A 1 -23.23 -43.14 17.53
C MET A 1 -22.00 -43.26 16.64
N ARG A 2 -21.13 -44.28 16.74
CA ARG A 2 -19.91 -44.43 15.91
C ARG A 2 -20.18 -44.35 14.39
N ARG A 3 -21.25 -45.01 13.88
CA ARG A 3 -21.66 -44.94 12.46
C ARG A 3 -22.12 -43.54 12.03
N LEU A 4 -22.70 -42.76 12.92
CA LEU A 4 -23.09 -41.35 12.63
C LEU A 4 -21.87 -40.47 12.50
N TYR A 5 -20.90 -40.56 13.42
CA TYR A 5 -19.66 -39.79 13.33
C TYR A 5 -18.87 -40.13 12.08
N LEU A 6 -18.82 -41.41 11.67
CA LEU A 6 -18.15 -41.81 10.41
C LEU A 6 -18.82 -41.18 9.19
N LYS A 7 -20.15 -41.15 9.15
CA LYS A 7 -20.88 -40.54 8.03
C LYS A 7 -20.64 -39.02 7.97
N ILE A 8 -20.62 -38.33 9.12
CA ILE A 8 -20.30 -36.90 9.21
C ILE A 8 -18.87 -36.65 8.74
N ALA A 9 -17.90 -37.45 9.22
CA ALA A 9 -16.51 -37.33 8.82
C ALA A 9 -16.31 -37.51 7.32
N LEU A 10 -16.95 -38.55 6.72
CA LEU A 10 -16.91 -38.80 5.27
C LEU A 10 -17.58 -37.68 4.48
N PHE A 11 -18.64 -37.08 4.99
CA PHE A 11 -19.30 -35.94 4.35
C PHE A 11 -18.45 -34.66 4.38
N LEU A 12 -17.74 -34.42 5.48
CA LEU A 12 -16.86 -33.25 5.62
C LEU A 12 -15.48 -33.42 4.97
N LEU A 13 -15.06 -34.65 4.70
CA LEU A 13 -13.73 -34.95 4.14
C LEU A 13 -13.43 -34.20 2.83
N PRO A 14 -14.32 -34.14 1.82
CA PRO A 14 -14.04 -33.38 0.60
C PRO A 14 -13.79 -31.89 0.87
N LEU A 15 -14.58 -31.28 1.74
CA LEU A 15 -14.40 -29.87 2.13
C LEU A 15 -13.05 -29.66 2.81
N PHE A 16 -12.68 -30.54 3.74
CA PHE A 16 -11.39 -30.49 4.39
C PHE A 16 -10.23 -30.61 3.41
N LEU A 17 -10.30 -31.53 2.45
CA LEU A 17 -9.27 -31.72 1.42
C LEU A 17 -9.12 -30.47 0.53
N VAL A 18 -10.21 -29.83 0.16
CA VAL A 18 -10.19 -28.56 -0.61
C VAL A 18 -9.53 -27.45 0.19
N LEU A 19 -9.91 -27.28 1.45
CA LEU A 19 -9.31 -26.26 2.32
C LEU A 19 -7.81 -26.53 2.55
N LEU A 20 -7.43 -27.79 2.72
CA LEU A 20 -6.02 -28.19 2.87
C LEU A 20 -5.23 -27.87 1.60
N ALA A 21 -5.78 -28.17 0.42
CA ALA A 21 -5.13 -27.88 -0.86
C ALA A 21 -4.95 -26.36 -1.04
N LEU A 22 -5.96 -25.55 -0.69
CA LEU A 22 -5.85 -24.08 -0.72
C LEU A 22 -4.83 -23.56 0.31
N GLU A 23 -4.78 -24.13 1.51
CA GLU A 23 -3.78 -23.75 2.52
C GLU A 23 -2.36 -24.02 2.01
N VAL A 24 -2.11 -25.20 1.42
CA VAL A 24 -0.82 -25.54 0.81
C VAL A 24 -0.50 -24.59 -0.35
N PHE A 25 -1.47 -24.28 -1.22
CA PHE A 25 -1.29 -23.32 -2.30
C PHE A 25 -0.85 -21.95 -1.78
N TYR A 26 -1.57 -21.38 -0.81
CA TYR A 26 -1.24 -20.07 -0.26
C TYR A 26 0.10 -20.01 0.49
N ARG A 27 0.55 -21.12 1.07
CA ARG A 27 1.84 -21.20 1.77
C ARG A 27 3.02 -21.39 0.83
N GLN A 28 2.82 -22.09 -0.28
CA GLN A 28 3.90 -22.43 -1.21
C GLN A 28 4.04 -21.45 -2.38
N VAL A 29 2.92 -20.85 -2.84
CA VAL A 29 2.94 -19.94 -3.97
C VAL A 29 3.19 -18.51 -3.47
N PRO A 30 4.30 -17.88 -3.90
CA PRO A 30 4.57 -16.50 -3.54
C PRO A 30 3.45 -15.55 -4.01
N ASN A 31 3.05 -14.64 -3.14
CA ASN A 31 2.13 -13.55 -3.41
C ASN A 31 2.83 -12.19 -3.22
N ASN A 32 2.18 -11.08 -3.52
CA ASN A 32 2.80 -9.76 -3.40
C ASN A 32 3.42 -9.50 -2.02
N TYR A 33 2.78 -9.98 -0.94
CA TYR A 33 3.24 -9.74 0.42
C TYR A 33 4.54 -10.52 0.72
N SER A 34 4.51 -11.84 0.55
CA SER A 34 5.69 -12.69 0.79
C SER A 34 6.84 -12.34 -0.16
N TYR A 35 6.53 -12.05 -1.43
CA TYR A 35 7.52 -11.67 -2.42
C TYR A 35 8.22 -10.36 -2.05
N LYS A 36 7.45 -9.31 -1.72
CA LYS A 36 8.03 -7.99 -1.37
C LYS A 36 8.84 -8.05 -0.07
N ASP A 37 8.38 -8.80 0.95
CA ASP A 37 9.16 -9.00 2.18
C ASP A 37 10.51 -9.67 1.88
N GLN A 38 10.51 -10.72 1.07
CA GLN A 38 11.73 -11.42 0.66
C GLN A 38 12.66 -10.54 -0.20
N GLN A 39 12.10 -9.76 -1.14
CA GLN A 39 12.93 -8.88 -1.98
C GLN A 39 13.53 -7.73 -1.16
N LEU A 40 12.76 -7.11 -0.25
CA LEU A 40 13.28 -6.09 0.64
C LEU A 40 14.45 -6.61 1.48
N GLN A 41 14.32 -7.82 2.06
CA GLN A 41 15.40 -8.43 2.85
C GLN A 41 16.70 -8.60 2.07
N LYS A 42 16.62 -8.90 0.75
CA LYS A 42 17.82 -9.05 -0.10
C LYS A 42 18.56 -7.75 -0.35
N VAL A 43 17.86 -6.63 -0.41
CA VAL A 43 18.42 -5.31 -0.72
C VAL A 43 18.52 -4.40 0.49
N ALA A 44 18.07 -4.86 1.65
CA ALA A 44 17.94 -4.07 2.87
C ALA A 44 19.21 -3.28 3.27
N PRO A 45 20.44 -3.82 3.15
CA PRO A 45 21.63 -3.08 3.52
C PRO A 45 21.87 -1.80 2.71
N ASP A 46 21.39 -1.78 1.46
CA ASP A 46 21.70 -0.70 0.51
C ASP A 46 20.54 0.29 0.34
N VAL A 47 19.31 -0.04 0.81
CA VAL A 47 18.12 0.81 0.62
C VAL A 47 18.29 2.16 1.30
N GLN A 48 18.33 3.23 0.49
CA GLN A 48 18.40 4.60 0.97
C GLN A 48 17.05 5.31 0.97
N THR A 49 16.11 4.86 0.12
CA THR A 49 14.76 5.42 0.04
C THR A 49 13.71 4.31 0.12
N LEU A 50 12.76 4.46 1.03
CA LEU A 50 11.63 3.54 1.18
C LEU A 50 10.33 4.26 0.80
N ILE A 51 9.51 3.63 -0.04
CA ILE A 51 8.20 4.15 -0.46
C ILE A 51 7.12 3.32 0.22
N MET A 52 6.19 3.99 0.89
CA MET A 52 5.10 3.38 1.64
C MET A 52 3.76 4.01 1.25
N GLY A 53 2.66 3.33 1.54
CA GLY A 53 1.30 3.79 1.26
C GLY A 53 0.48 2.79 0.45
N ASP A 54 -0.59 3.27 -0.14
CA ASP A 54 -1.61 2.48 -0.83
C ASP A 54 -1.31 2.26 -2.33
N SER A 55 -2.36 1.94 -3.11
CA SER A 55 -2.24 1.64 -4.53
C SER A 55 -1.73 2.80 -5.37
N HIS A 56 -1.90 4.05 -4.94
CA HIS A 56 -1.39 5.21 -5.66
C HIS A 56 0.15 5.18 -5.70
N ALA A 57 0.81 4.93 -4.57
CA ALA A 57 2.25 4.75 -4.51
C ALA A 57 2.70 3.41 -5.14
N PHE A 58 1.92 2.33 -4.94
CA PHE A 58 2.25 1.01 -5.47
C PHE A 58 2.38 1.01 -6.99
N TYR A 59 1.43 1.65 -7.68
CA TYR A 59 1.40 1.77 -9.14
C TYR A 59 2.03 3.07 -9.68
N GLY A 60 2.25 4.06 -8.83
CA GLY A 60 2.67 5.39 -9.27
C GLY A 60 4.14 5.71 -9.05
N ILE A 61 4.87 4.93 -8.25
CA ILE A 61 6.29 5.21 -7.96
C ILE A 61 7.14 3.97 -8.27
N ASN A 62 7.90 4.05 -9.35
CA ASN A 62 8.77 2.96 -9.80
C ASN A 62 10.23 3.22 -9.42
N PRO A 63 10.80 2.43 -8.50
CA PRO A 63 12.15 2.62 -7.99
C PRO A 63 13.25 2.61 -9.04
N VAL A 64 13.05 2.01 -10.21
CA VAL A 64 14.09 1.96 -11.25
C VAL A 64 14.49 3.34 -11.79
N TYR A 65 13.67 4.36 -11.57
CA TYR A 65 13.92 5.75 -12.00
C TYR A 65 14.59 6.61 -10.92
N PHE A 66 14.90 6.03 -9.77
CA PHE A 66 15.69 6.69 -8.73
C PHE A 66 17.18 6.38 -8.91
N LYS A 67 18.05 7.36 -8.60
CA LYS A 67 19.50 7.17 -8.61
C LYS A 67 19.97 6.41 -7.37
N ASP A 68 19.38 6.75 -6.23
CA ASP A 68 19.69 6.09 -4.96
C ASP A 68 18.90 4.78 -4.84
N PRO A 69 19.47 3.76 -4.21
CA PRO A 69 18.81 2.49 -3.98
C PRO A 69 17.45 2.70 -3.28
N THR A 70 16.40 2.41 -4.01
CA THR A 70 15.01 2.69 -3.60
C THR A 70 14.19 1.41 -3.64
N PHE A 71 13.34 1.21 -2.63
CA PHE A 71 12.39 0.10 -2.59
C PHE A 71 10.97 0.60 -2.37
N ASN A 72 10.02 0.07 -3.13
CA ASN A 72 8.61 0.36 -2.97
C ASN A 72 7.91 -0.72 -2.12
N LEU A 73 7.62 -0.42 -0.85
CA LEU A 73 6.95 -1.32 0.09
C LEU A 73 5.43 -1.09 0.17
N SER A 74 4.89 -0.10 -0.56
CA SER A 74 3.45 0.17 -0.64
C SER A 74 2.68 -1.00 -1.28
N ASN A 75 1.39 -1.12 -1.03
CA ASN A 75 0.56 -2.18 -1.61
C ASN A 75 -0.90 -1.69 -1.79
N ILE A 76 -1.68 -2.43 -2.57
CA ILE A 76 -3.11 -2.11 -2.80
C ILE A 76 -3.84 -2.07 -1.45
N SER A 77 -4.59 -0.98 -1.21
CA SER A 77 -5.38 -0.75 0.01
C SER A 77 -4.56 -0.90 1.32
N GLN A 78 -3.27 -0.61 1.27
CA GLN A 78 -2.42 -0.55 2.45
C GLN A 78 -2.83 0.66 3.28
N SER A 79 -3.08 0.46 4.56
CA SER A 79 -3.50 1.50 5.49
C SER A 79 -2.30 2.10 6.22
N LEU A 80 -2.46 3.30 6.75
CA LEU A 80 -1.43 3.95 7.56
C LEU A 80 -1.06 3.15 8.82
N LEU A 81 -1.98 2.34 9.37
CA LEU A 81 -1.65 1.37 10.42
C LEU A 81 -0.66 0.32 9.91
N THR A 82 -0.86 -0.15 8.70
CA THR A 82 0.05 -1.13 8.09
C THR A 82 1.42 -0.51 7.80
N ASP A 83 1.44 0.75 7.33
CA ASP A 83 2.69 1.50 7.13
C ASP A 83 3.48 1.64 8.43
N GLU A 84 2.81 2.03 9.52
CA GLU A 84 3.42 2.11 10.86
C GLU A 84 4.06 0.78 11.27
N LEU A 85 3.32 -0.32 11.21
CA LEU A 85 3.78 -1.64 11.62
C LEU A 85 4.91 -2.20 10.72
N LEU A 86 4.86 -1.92 9.41
CA LEU A 86 5.93 -2.31 8.49
C LEU A 86 7.20 -1.52 8.75
N LEU A 87 7.09 -0.22 8.99
CA LEU A 87 8.24 0.61 9.29
C LEU A 87 8.87 0.21 10.62
N GLU A 88 8.07 -0.02 11.66
CA GLU A 88 8.57 -0.54 12.96
C GLU A 88 9.34 -1.85 12.81
N LYS A 89 8.85 -2.77 11.95
CA LYS A 89 9.51 -4.05 11.68
C LYS A 89 10.86 -3.89 10.97
N HIS A 90 10.92 -2.99 9.97
CA HIS A 90 12.03 -3.01 9.02
C HIS A 90 13.09 -1.95 9.25
N ILE A 91 12.78 -0.81 9.89
CA ILE A 91 13.67 0.35 9.95
C ILE A 91 15.05 0.04 10.57
N SER A 92 15.10 -0.81 11.60
CA SER A 92 16.36 -1.23 12.22
C SER A 92 17.24 -2.10 11.32
N ASN A 93 16.66 -2.70 10.28
CA ASN A 93 17.35 -3.56 9.31
C ASN A 93 17.70 -2.83 8.01
N LEU A 94 17.48 -1.52 7.95
CA LEU A 94 17.75 -0.65 6.80
C LEU A 94 18.82 0.39 7.16
N PRO A 95 20.09 -0.03 7.38
CA PRO A 95 21.13 0.85 7.93
C PRO A 95 21.52 2.03 7.02
N ALA A 96 21.24 1.95 5.72
CA ALA A 96 21.51 3.01 4.76
C ALA A 96 20.29 3.93 4.52
N LEU A 97 19.15 3.70 5.20
CA LEU A 97 17.91 4.44 4.95
C LEU A 97 18.06 5.91 5.33
N LYS A 98 17.76 6.80 4.39
CA LYS A 98 17.81 8.27 4.54
C LYS A 98 16.44 8.91 4.45
N THR A 99 15.54 8.33 3.65
CA THR A 99 14.24 8.95 3.36
C THR A 99 13.13 7.93 3.27
N VAL A 100 11.98 8.26 3.85
CA VAL A 100 10.71 7.52 3.69
C VAL A 100 9.68 8.41 3.02
N PHE A 101 9.15 8.00 1.86
CA PHE A 101 7.94 8.57 1.29
C PHE A 101 6.72 7.87 1.87
N ILE A 102 5.74 8.64 2.32
CA ILE A 102 4.44 8.14 2.79
C ILE A 102 3.36 8.76 1.94
N ASN A 103 2.70 7.95 1.12
CA ASN A 103 1.58 8.41 0.33
C ASN A 103 0.36 8.64 1.22
N ILE A 104 -0.22 9.82 1.09
CA ILE A 104 -1.45 10.24 1.76
C ILE A 104 -2.51 10.47 0.69
N SER A 105 -3.42 9.52 0.54
CA SER A 105 -4.58 9.66 -0.33
C SER A 105 -5.73 10.35 0.41
N TYR A 106 -6.72 10.85 -0.31
CA TYR A 106 -7.89 11.56 0.21
C TYR A 106 -8.58 10.84 1.40
N PHE A 107 -8.59 9.52 1.39
CA PHE A 107 -9.21 8.70 2.43
C PHE A 107 -8.25 8.29 3.56
N THR A 108 -6.95 8.51 3.43
CA THR A 108 -5.94 7.95 4.36
C THR A 108 -6.14 8.41 5.80
N LEU A 109 -6.39 9.71 6.02
CA LEU A 109 -6.50 10.25 7.39
C LEU A 109 -7.82 9.92 8.07
N SER A 110 -8.92 9.73 7.31
CA SER A 110 -10.24 9.37 7.85
C SER A 110 -10.45 7.86 7.96
N ALA A 111 -9.64 7.04 7.27
CA ALA A 111 -9.83 5.60 7.19
C ALA A 111 -9.88 4.90 8.55
N LYS A 112 -10.84 3.99 8.70
CA LYS A 112 -10.95 3.09 9.87
C LYS A 112 -10.11 1.83 9.66
N ASP A 113 -9.56 1.27 10.73
CA ASP A 113 -8.64 0.11 10.68
C ASP A 113 -9.22 -1.16 10.05
N ASN A 114 -10.53 -1.31 10.09
CA ASN A 114 -11.24 -2.47 9.55
C ASN A 114 -12.13 -2.09 8.36
N ALA A 115 -11.86 -0.94 7.70
CA ALA A 115 -12.65 -0.52 6.58
C ALA A 115 -12.39 -1.42 5.35
N LEU A 116 -13.49 -1.84 4.72
CA LEU A 116 -13.49 -2.52 3.40
C LEU A 116 -12.38 -3.57 3.22
N GLU A 117 -11.52 -3.35 2.26
CA GLU A 117 -10.48 -4.30 1.86
C GLU A 117 -9.35 -4.48 2.88
N SER A 118 -9.10 -3.51 3.75
CA SER A 118 -8.10 -3.65 4.81
C SER A 118 -8.48 -4.73 5.83
N ASN A 119 -9.78 -5.03 5.96
CA ASN A 119 -10.27 -6.01 6.92
C ASN A 119 -9.75 -7.44 6.67
N TRP A 120 -9.60 -7.85 5.43
CA TRP A 120 -9.04 -9.18 5.11
C TRP A 120 -7.53 -9.13 4.79
N ARG A 121 -7.02 -8.03 4.22
CA ARG A 121 -5.60 -7.88 3.86
C ARG A 121 -4.67 -7.93 5.06
N LYS A 122 -5.11 -7.49 6.25
CA LYS A 122 -4.33 -7.58 7.50
C LYS A 122 -3.86 -9.00 7.81
N TYR A 123 -4.63 -10.04 7.41
CA TYR A 123 -4.22 -11.43 7.61
C TYR A 123 -3.12 -11.86 6.64
N PHE A 124 -3.08 -11.31 5.41
CA PHE A 124 -1.96 -11.55 4.50
C PHE A 124 -0.67 -10.92 5.02
N TYR A 125 -0.72 -9.71 5.59
CA TYR A 125 0.44 -9.11 6.27
C TYR A 125 0.87 -9.96 7.47
N HIS A 126 -0.09 -10.47 8.25
CA HIS A 126 0.20 -11.33 9.39
C HIS A 126 0.94 -12.61 8.98
N HIS A 127 0.41 -13.34 7.99
CA HIS A 127 0.98 -14.62 7.57
C HIS A 127 2.28 -14.49 6.77
N ASN A 128 2.40 -13.46 5.93
CA ASN A 128 3.49 -13.37 4.97
C ASN A 128 4.59 -12.38 5.37
N MET A 129 4.25 -11.37 6.16
CA MET A 129 5.19 -10.33 6.57
C MET A 129 5.41 -10.31 8.09
N GLY A 130 4.79 -11.19 8.85
CA GLY A 130 5.00 -11.32 10.30
C GLY A 130 4.54 -10.12 11.14
N ILE A 131 3.71 -9.22 10.59
CA ILE A 131 3.12 -8.11 11.35
C ILE A 131 1.69 -8.42 11.76
N THR A 132 1.33 -8.09 12.99
CA THR A 132 0.00 -8.42 13.51
C THR A 132 -0.73 -7.14 13.90
N ALA A 133 -1.72 -6.74 13.10
CA ALA A 133 -2.58 -5.61 13.44
C ALA A 133 -3.36 -5.89 14.73
N PRO A 134 -3.51 -4.90 15.64
CA PRO A 134 -4.25 -5.08 16.91
C PRO A 134 -5.68 -5.58 16.74
N SER A 135 -6.27 -5.35 15.57
CA SER A 135 -7.62 -5.81 15.23
C SER A 135 -7.72 -7.29 14.84
N ILE A 136 -6.62 -8.04 14.81
CA ILE A 136 -6.62 -9.49 14.55
C ILE A 136 -6.94 -10.22 15.86
N SER A 137 -8.18 -10.69 15.99
CA SER A 137 -8.61 -11.46 17.16
C SER A 137 -7.91 -12.82 17.23
N PHE A 138 -7.53 -13.24 18.45
CA PHE A 138 -7.01 -14.58 18.73
C PHE A 138 -8.00 -15.68 18.31
N TRP A 139 -9.30 -15.41 18.42
CA TRP A 139 -10.35 -16.40 18.13
C TRP A 139 -10.74 -16.45 16.65
N ASN A 140 -10.19 -15.57 15.79
CA ASN A 140 -10.53 -15.59 14.38
C ASN A 140 -9.72 -16.68 13.65
N PRO A 141 -10.38 -17.67 12.98
CA PRO A 141 -9.69 -18.75 12.29
C PRO A 141 -8.79 -18.28 11.13
N GLN A 142 -9.06 -17.12 10.54
CA GLN A 142 -8.20 -16.50 9.51
C GLN A 142 -6.80 -16.15 10.03
N ARG A 143 -6.63 -16.04 11.37
CA ARG A 143 -5.32 -15.87 12.00
C ARG A 143 -4.43 -17.10 11.80
N TYR A 144 -5.01 -18.28 11.61
CA TYR A 144 -4.29 -19.56 11.59
C TYR A 144 -4.29 -20.23 10.22
N SER A 145 -5.23 -19.84 9.33
CA SER A 145 -5.39 -20.44 8.01
C SER A 145 -5.56 -19.39 6.93
N MET A 146 -4.68 -19.43 5.94
CA MET A 146 -4.74 -18.55 4.76
C MET A 146 -5.89 -18.94 3.83
N ALA A 147 -6.28 -20.21 3.79
CA ALA A 147 -7.41 -20.69 2.99
C ALA A 147 -8.75 -20.05 3.39
N LEU A 148 -8.85 -19.53 4.63
CA LEU A 148 -10.06 -18.91 5.16
C LEU A 148 -10.09 -17.37 5.01
N ILE A 149 -9.03 -16.76 4.47
CA ILE A 149 -8.94 -15.29 4.35
C ILE A 149 -9.84 -14.78 3.23
N GLN A 150 -9.76 -15.40 2.07
CA GLN A 150 -10.49 -15.00 0.87
C GLN A 150 -11.74 -15.84 0.65
N ARG A 151 -12.69 -15.30 -0.08
CA ARG A 151 -13.83 -16.07 -0.59
C ARG A 151 -13.33 -17.15 -1.54
N PHE A 152 -14.03 -18.28 -1.58
CA PHE A 152 -13.65 -19.44 -2.40
C PHE A 152 -13.49 -19.08 -3.88
N ASP A 153 -14.42 -18.30 -4.45
CA ASP A 153 -14.35 -17.86 -5.85
C ASP A 153 -13.08 -17.05 -6.15
N LYS A 154 -12.65 -16.20 -5.22
CA LYS A 154 -11.40 -15.43 -5.34
C LYS A 154 -10.16 -16.33 -5.22
N SER A 155 -10.19 -17.31 -4.32
CA SER A 155 -9.13 -18.28 -4.18
C SER A 155 -8.98 -19.12 -5.45
N MET A 156 -10.07 -19.57 -6.04
CA MET A 156 -10.05 -20.32 -7.31
C MET A 156 -9.53 -19.48 -8.48
N ALA A 157 -9.90 -18.20 -8.56
CA ALA A 157 -9.35 -17.29 -9.56
C ALA A 157 -7.81 -17.10 -9.42
N LEU A 158 -7.28 -17.09 -8.20
CA LEU A 158 -5.82 -17.06 -7.98
C LEU A 158 -5.15 -18.37 -8.37
N VAL A 159 -5.76 -19.53 -8.09
CA VAL A 159 -5.26 -20.84 -8.54
C VAL A 159 -5.24 -20.91 -10.06
N GLN A 160 -6.30 -20.46 -10.73
CA GLN A 160 -6.35 -20.38 -12.19
C GLN A 160 -5.27 -19.43 -12.73
N LYS A 161 -5.14 -18.23 -12.18
CA LYS A 161 -4.07 -17.29 -12.57
C LYS A 161 -2.68 -17.92 -12.45
N TYR A 162 -2.44 -18.66 -11.37
CA TYR A 162 -1.17 -19.38 -11.19
C TYR A 162 -0.95 -20.46 -12.24
N HIS A 163 -1.99 -21.21 -12.56
CA HIS A 163 -1.91 -22.23 -13.62
C HIS A 163 -1.60 -21.65 -15.00
N GLU A 164 -2.15 -20.45 -15.29
CA GLU A 164 -1.95 -19.76 -16.58
C GLU A 164 -0.58 -19.06 -16.68
N ASN A 165 -0.12 -18.43 -15.58
CA ASN A 165 1.03 -17.53 -15.61
C ASN A 165 2.22 -18.01 -14.77
N TYR A 166 2.10 -19.12 -14.07
CA TYR A 166 3.08 -19.66 -13.11
C TYR A 166 3.43 -18.69 -11.97
N THR A 167 2.66 -17.62 -11.81
CA THR A 167 2.80 -16.65 -10.73
C THR A 167 1.49 -15.90 -10.43
N ILE A 168 1.31 -15.52 -9.17
CA ILE A 168 0.26 -14.58 -8.76
C ILE A 168 0.85 -13.25 -8.27
N VAL A 169 2.18 -13.12 -8.29
CA VAL A 169 2.87 -11.88 -7.94
C VAL A 169 2.61 -10.83 -9.02
N ASN A 170 2.32 -9.62 -8.59
CA ASN A 170 2.09 -8.46 -9.43
C ASN A 170 2.99 -7.28 -9.01
N ALA A 171 4.22 -7.58 -8.66
CA ALA A 171 5.22 -6.60 -8.28
C ALA A 171 6.58 -6.92 -8.90
N THR A 172 7.34 -5.88 -9.25
CA THR A 172 8.75 -6.02 -9.67
C THR A 172 9.66 -6.39 -8.50
N PRO A 173 10.91 -6.79 -8.73
CA PRO A 173 11.87 -7.06 -7.64
C PRO A 173 12.12 -5.88 -6.69
N LEU A 174 11.95 -4.64 -7.16
CA LEU A 174 12.05 -3.44 -6.33
C LEU A 174 10.68 -2.99 -5.76
N GLY A 175 9.64 -3.82 -5.89
CA GLY A 175 8.34 -3.65 -5.24
C GLY A 175 7.32 -2.80 -6.00
N TYR A 176 7.64 -2.26 -7.18
CA TYR A 176 6.67 -1.53 -8.03
C TYR A 176 5.56 -2.45 -8.53
N GLY A 177 4.32 -1.98 -8.50
CA GLY A 177 3.16 -2.71 -8.99
C GLY A 177 3.13 -2.78 -10.51
N MET A 178 3.17 -4.00 -11.06
CA MET A 178 3.06 -4.18 -12.52
C MET A 178 1.65 -3.86 -12.98
N GLN A 179 1.55 -3.04 -14.03
CA GLN A 179 0.30 -2.63 -14.64
C GLN A 179 0.17 -3.25 -16.02
N ASP A 180 -1.02 -3.79 -16.32
CA ASP A 180 -1.37 -4.18 -17.68
C ASP A 180 -1.70 -2.91 -18.48
N PRO A 181 -0.97 -2.60 -19.56
CA PRO A 181 -1.24 -1.43 -20.40
C PRO A 181 -2.65 -1.42 -21.02
N SER A 182 -3.30 -2.59 -21.13
CA SER A 182 -4.67 -2.68 -21.66
C SER A 182 -5.74 -2.16 -20.68
N ASN A 183 -5.41 -2.06 -19.38
CA ASN A 183 -6.33 -1.64 -18.32
C ASN A 183 -6.46 -0.11 -18.18
N ILE A 184 -6.36 0.62 -19.29
CA ILE A 184 -6.61 2.07 -19.29
C ILE A 184 -8.10 2.31 -19.47
N VAL A 185 -8.70 3.00 -18.49
CA VAL A 185 -10.12 3.38 -18.55
C VAL A 185 -10.33 4.44 -19.63
N LYS A 186 -11.26 4.17 -20.57
CA LYS A 186 -11.56 5.08 -21.67
C LYS A 186 -12.29 6.34 -21.19
N ASP A 187 -13.33 6.16 -20.40
CA ASP A 187 -14.13 7.26 -19.82
C ASP A 187 -13.71 7.51 -18.38
N LYS A 188 -12.67 8.34 -18.23
CA LYS A 188 -12.12 8.69 -16.92
C LYS A 188 -13.02 9.65 -16.14
N ASP A 189 -13.86 10.41 -16.83
CA ASP A 189 -14.81 11.29 -16.18
C ASP A 189 -15.91 10.45 -15.50
N ALA A 190 -16.51 9.49 -16.21
CA ALA A 190 -17.52 8.60 -15.63
C ALA A 190 -16.99 7.79 -14.45
N ILE A 191 -15.80 7.18 -14.58
CA ILE A 191 -15.21 6.41 -13.46
C ILE A 191 -14.86 7.29 -12.26
N SER A 192 -14.53 8.57 -12.47
CA SER A 192 -14.25 9.52 -11.41
C SER A 192 -15.41 9.70 -10.43
N PHE A 193 -16.66 9.74 -10.91
CA PHE A 193 -17.85 9.77 -10.05
C PHE A 193 -17.97 8.53 -9.18
N VAL A 194 -17.70 7.35 -9.73
CA VAL A 194 -17.78 6.08 -9.00
C VAL A 194 -16.70 6.02 -7.93
N ILE A 195 -15.47 6.39 -8.27
CA ILE A 195 -14.34 6.31 -7.34
C ILE A 195 -14.42 7.39 -6.27
N ALA A 196 -14.82 8.64 -6.60
CA ALA A 196 -15.02 9.69 -5.60
C ALA A 196 -16.07 9.27 -4.56
N ASN A 197 -17.20 8.74 -4.98
CA ASN A 197 -18.22 8.23 -4.06
C ASN A 197 -17.73 7.04 -3.20
N LYS A 198 -16.87 6.17 -3.75
CA LYS A 198 -16.27 5.06 -3.00
C LYS A 198 -15.29 5.54 -1.93
N HIS A 199 -14.57 6.61 -2.20
CA HIS A 199 -13.54 7.15 -1.31
C HIS A 199 -14.10 8.12 -0.27
N GLU A 200 -15.32 8.60 -0.48
CA GLU A 200 -15.97 9.48 0.49
C GLU A 200 -16.62 8.68 1.63
N ASP A 201 -16.19 8.95 2.85
CA ASP A 201 -16.73 8.35 4.08
C ASP A 201 -17.43 9.36 4.99
N ASN A 202 -17.61 10.61 4.53
CA ASN A 202 -18.18 11.74 5.25
C ASN A 202 -17.53 11.99 6.62
N SER A 203 -16.27 11.60 6.80
CA SER A 203 -15.57 11.72 8.07
C SER A 203 -14.48 12.76 8.02
N LEU A 204 -14.55 13.68 8.97
CA LEU A 204 -13.48 14.62 9.27
C LEU A 204 -12.69 14.22 10.54
N ASP A 205 -12.90 13.04 11.09
CA ASP A 205 -12.11 12.56 12.25
C ASP A 205 -10.77 11.98 11.82
N PHE A 206 -9.75 12.80 11.86
CA PHE A 206 -8.38 12.45 11.51
C PHE A 206 -7.49 12.11 12.71
N LYS A 207 -8.00 12.23 13.95
CA LYS A 207 -7.20 12.13 15.18
C LYS A 207 -6.32 10.88 15.22
N ARG A 208 -6.91 9.72 14.92
CA ARG A 208 -6.22 8.41 14.98
C ARG A 208 -5.06 8.34 14.01
N ASN A 209 -5.31 8.68 12.75
CA ASN A 209 -4.29 8.54 11.70
C ASN A 209 -3.26 9.68 11.75
N THR A 210 -3.64 10.88 12.20
CA THR A 210 -2.67 11.94 12.52
C THR A 210 -1.72 11.50 13.64
N ALA A 211 -2.23 10.86 14.70
CA ALA A 211 -1.39 10.32 15.77
C ALA A 211 -0.45 9.20 15.25
N ARG A 212 -0.87 8.40 14.26
CA ARG A 212 0.01 7.42 13.58
C ARG A 212 1.11 8.10 12.79
N LEU A 213 0.78 9.10 11.99
CA LEU A 213 1.81 9.89 11.28
C LEU A 213 2.82 10.48 12.24
N GLN A 214 2.38 11.01 13.38
CA GLN A 214 3.29 11.53 14.41
C GLN A 214 4.22 10.43 14.96
N ARG A 215 3.73 9.20 15.19
CA ARG A 215 4.58 8.08 15.63
C ARG A 215 5.55 7.63 14.56
N ILE A 216 5.11 7.55 13.29
CA ILE A 216 5.98 7.27 12.15
C ILE A 216 7.10 8.31 12.05
N ILE A 217 6.76 9.60 12.13
CA ILE A 217 7.71 10.71 12.11
C ILE A 217 8.70 10.60 13.28
N ALA A 218 8.20 10.33 14.49
CA ALA A 218 9.04 10.16 15.67
C ALA A 218 10.00 8.96 15.54
N LEU A 219 9.52 7.86 14.95
CA LEU A 219 10.33 6.68 14.66
C LEU A 219 11.42 7.00 13.62
N CYS A 220 11.07 7.66 12.52
CA CYS A 220 12.04 8.09 11.50
C CYS A 220 13.09 9.03 12.10
N LYS A 221 12.66 10.02 12.91
CA LYS A 221 13.58 10.95 13.61
C LYS A 221 14.59 10.20 14.50
N LYS A 222 14.15 9.14 15.21
CA LYS A 222 15.05 8.32 16.06
C LYS A 222 16.16 7.65 15.25
N TYR A 223 15.91 7.36 13.97
CA TYR A 223 16.86 6.73 13.05
C TYR A 223 17.50 7.74 12.08
N GLU A 224 17.33 9.04 12.31
CA GLU A 224 17.85 10.14 11.46
C GLU A 224 17.36 10.05 10.00
N VAL A 225 16.14 9.55 9.80
CA VAL A 225 15.50 9.36 8.50
C VAL A 225 14.51 10.50 8.23
N ALA A 226 14.62 11.14 7.07
CA ALA A 226 13.64 12.13 6.63
C ALA A 226 12.32 11.51 6.20
N VAL A 227 11.23 12.26 6.32
CA VAL A 227 9.89 11.85 5.91
C VAL A 227 9.35 12.81 4.86
N VAL A 228 8.89 12.28 3.74
CA VAL A 228 8.15 13.04 2.73
C VAL A 228 6.69 12.56 2.73
N LEU A 229 5.80 13.42 3.21
CA LEU A 229 4.34 13.23 3.11
C LEU A 229 3.93 13.63 1.71
N LEU A 230 3.40 12.68 0.94
CA LEU A 230 3.18 12.84 -0.50
C LEU A 230 1.70 12.65 -0.84
N GLU A 231 1.10 13.61 -1.53
CA GLU A 231 -0.17 13.42 -2.25
C GLU A 231 0.12 13.18 -3.73
N MET A 232 -0.35 12.04 -4.25
CA MET A 232 -0.09 11.62 -5.62
C MET A 232 -1.01 12.33 -6.63
N PRO A 233 -0.59 12.46 -7.91
CA PRO A 233 -1.42 13.03 -8.96
C PRO A 233 -2.70 12.23 -9.16
N VAL A 234 -3.81 12.95 -9.36
CA VAL A 234 -5.13 12.35 -9.61
C VAL A 234 -5.82 13.05 -10.79
N TYR A 235 -6.84 12.40 -11.36
CA TYR A 235 -7.57 12.94 -12.49
C TYR A 235 -8.39 14.17 -12.09
N PRO A 236 -8.39 15.26 -12.89
CA PRO A 236 -9.02 16.53 -12.49
C PRO A 236 -10.50 16.41 -12.11
N THR A 237 -11.29 15.62 -12.85
CA THR A 237 -12.71 15.42 -12.51
C THR A 237 -12.86 14.74 -11.15
N TYR A 238 -12.03 13.72 -10.84
CA TYR A 238 -12.03 13.08 -9.53
C TYR A 238 -11.71 14.10 -8.43
N TYR A 239 -10.62 14.88 -8.56
CA TYR A 239 -10.24 15.88 -7.57
C TYR A 239 -11.33 16.92 -7.31
N ASN A 240 -12.02 17.36 -8.36
CA ASN A 240 -13.10 18.36 -8.26
C ASN A 240 -14.37 17.81 -7.60
N LEU A 241 -14.58 16.49 -7.61
CA LEU A 241 -15.71 15.81 -6.93
C LEU A 241 -15.47 15.57 -5.44
N LEU A 242 -14.23 15.65 -4.99
CA LEU A 242 -13.89 15.42 -3.57
C LEU A 242 -14.33 16.57 -2.71
N ASP A 243 -14.76 16.26 -1.47
CA ASP A 243 -15.20 17.27 -0.51
C ASP A 243 -14.09 18.29 -0.20
N THR A 244 -14.42 19.56 -0.33
CA THR A 244 -13.45 20.65 -0.20
C THR A 244 -12.98 20.84 1.24
N GLU A 245 -13.87 20.74 2.24
CA GLU A 245 -13.52 20.87 3.65
C GLU A 245 -12.54 19.76 4.06
N LYS A 246 -12.78 18.55 3.60
CA LYS A 246 -11.90 17.41 3.86
C LYS A 246 -10.53 17.58 3.22
N LYS A 247 -10.44 18.04 1.97
CA LYS A 247 -9.17 18.36 1.29
C LYS A 247 -8.37 19.41 2.06
N GLU A 248 -9.00 20.53 2.40
CA GLU A 248 -8.35 21.61 3.16
C GLU A 248 -7.87 21.12 4.53
N LYS A 249 -8.63 20.27 5.20
CA LYS A 249 -8.23 19.69 6.47
C LYS A 249 -7.04 18.76 6.34
N ILE A 250 -7.00 17.91 5.29
CA ILE A 250 -5.83 17.06 4.99
C ILE A 250 -4.60 17.95 4.83
N LYS A 251 -4.67 18.93 3.94
CA LYS A 251 -3.59 19.88 3.66
C LYS A 251 -3.12 20.61 4.94
N SER A 252 -4.04 21.08 5.77
CA SER A 252 -3.72 21.72 7.04
C SER A 252 -2.93 20.81 7.98
N VAL A 253 -3.35 19.55 8.13
CA VAL A 253 -2.66 18.55 8.96
C VAL A 253 -1.25 18.29 8.43
N LEU A 254 -1.10 18.06 7.12
CA LEU A 254 0.20 17.72 6.51
C LEU A 254 1.17 18.91 6.56
N THR A 255 0.67 20.13 6.28
CA THR A 255 1.46 21.36 6.41
C THR A 255 1.90 21.59 7.87
N SER A 256 1.02 21.37 8.84
CA SER A 256 1.38 21.49 10.25
C SER A 256 2.49 20.51 10.67
N LEU A 257 2.41 19.25 10.21
CA LEU A 257 3.42 18.23 10.52
C LEU A 257 4.78 18.56 9.90
N SER A 258 4.82 19.08 8.67
CA SER A 258 6.05 19.48 8.01
C SER A 258 6.63 20.80 8.54
N GLY A 259 5.78 21.72 9.02
CA GLY A 259 6.21 23.03 9.53
C GLY A 259 6.92 23.00 10.90
N VAL A 260 6.75 21.94 11.68
CA VAL A 260 7.36 21.82 13.02
C VAL A 260 8.58 20.90 13.07
N ASN A 261 8.97 20.29 11.95
CA ASN A 261 10.09 19.35 11.87
C ASN A 261 10.91 19.57 10.60
N ASP A 262 12.16 19.94 10.74
CA ASP A 262 13.07 20.24 9.60
C ASP A 262 13.32 19.02 8.70
N THR A 263 13.12 17.79 9.20
CA THR A 263 13.29 16.55 8.45
C THR A 263 11.97 15.99 7.90
N VAL A 264 10.86 16.73 8.03
CA VAL A 264 9.55 16.35 7.48
C VAL A 264 9.17 17.34 6.37
N PHE A 265 8.87 16.78 5.22
CA PHE A 265 8.51 17.52 4.01
C PHE A 265 7.09 17.17 3.62
N TYR A 266 6.38 18.13 3.04
CA TYR A 266 5.07 17.88 2.42
C TYR A 266 5.14 18.26 0.96
N LEU A 267 4.73 17.34 0.09
CA LEU A 267 4.70 17.50 -1.35
C LEU A 267 3.31 17.13 -1.87
N ASP A 268 2.60 18.12 -2.40
CA ASP A 268 1.28 17.95 -3.00
C ASP A 268 1.42 17.93 -4.53
N LEU A 269 1.19 16.79 -5.14
CA LEU A 269 1.15 16.60 -6.60
C LEU A 269 -0.27 16.36 -7.11
N SER A 270 -1.29 16.42 -6.27
CA SER A 270 -2.66 16.03 -6.61
C SER A 270 -3.24 16.77 -7.81
N THR A 271 -2.85 18.03 -7.98
CA THR A 271 -3.26 18.90 -9.12
C THR A 271 -2.08 19.54 -9.85
N ASP A 272 -0.88 18.98 -9.70
CA ASP A 272 0.31 19.51 -10.34
C ASP A 272 0.19 19.43 -11.88
N THR A 273 0.40 20.56 -12.55
CA THR A 273 0.28 20.69 -14.01
C THR A 273 1.32 19.90 -14.80
N LEU A 274 2.34 19.38 -14.14
CA LEU A 274 3.27 18.42 -14.71
C LEU A 274 2.53 17.19 -15.25
N PHE A 275 1.43 16.78 -14.58
CA PHE A 275 0.68 15.57 -14.92
C PHE A 275 -0.54 15.88 -15.79
N GLU A 276 -0.56 15.29 -16.98
CA GLU A 276 -1.65 15.43 -17.92
C GLU A 276 -2.65 14.26 -17.81
N LYS A 277 -3.83 14.41 -18.40
CA LYS A 277 -4.89 13.37 -18.41
C LYS A 277 -4.42 12.02 -18.95
N GLN A 278 -3.46 12.00 -19.85
CA GLN A 278 -2.87 10.78 -20.43
C GLN A 278 -1.91 10.06 -19.49
N ASP A 279 -1.38 10.75 -18.48
CA ASP A 279 -0.51 10.17 -17.46
C ASP A 279 -1.32 9.34 -16.45
N LEU A 280 -2.65 9.47 -16.44
CA LEU A 280 -3.55 8.75 -15.55
C LEU A 280 -4.25 7.59 -16.27
N ARG A 281 -4.27 6.42 -15.64
CA ARG A 281 -4.92 5.20 -16.12
C ARG A 281 -6.44 5.23 -15.90
N ASP A 282 -6.84 5.75 -14.76
CA ASP A 282 -8.22 5.86 -14.28
C ASP A 282 -8.40 7.17 -13.50
N ALA A 283 -9.26 7.20 -12.49
CA ALA A 283 -9.55 8.40 -11.70
C ALA A 283 -8.38 8.82 -10.78
N ASP A 284 -7.57 7.88 -10.29
CA ASP A 284 -6.65 8.11 -9.19
C ASP A 284 -5.32 7.34 -9.30
N HIS A 285 -5.11 6.58 -10.37
CA HIS A 285 -3.84 5.89 -10.60
C HIS A 285 -3.12 6.36 -11.87
N LEU A 286 -1.81 6.46 -11.77
CA LEU A 286 -0.94 6.76 -12.91
C LEU A 286 -0.82 5.57 -13.88
N THR A 287 -0.59 5.86 -15.15
CA THR A 287 -0.11 4.89 -16.14
C THR A 287 1.37 4.56 -15.90
N ASN A 288 1.93 3.59 -16.63
CA ASN A 288 3.38 3.33 -16.56
C ASN A 288 4.22 4.55 -16.96
N SER A 289 3.78 5.33 -17.96
CA SER A 289 4.44 6.59 -18.37
C SER A 289 4.30 7.68 -17.32
N GLY A 290 3.11 7.83 -16.73
CA GLY A 290 2.87 8.75 -15.61
C GLY A 290 3.70 8.38 -14.38
N ALA A 291 3.80 7.08 -14.06
CA ALA A 291 4.62 6.58 -12.97
C ALA A 291 6.13 6.83 -13.20
N LYS A 292 6.61 6.68 -14.44
CA LYS A 292 7.99 7.09 -14.80
C LYS A 292 8.20 8.58 -14.53
N LYS A 293 7.34 9.44 -15.09
CA LYS A 293 7.39 10.89 -14.91
C LYS A 293 7.38 11.29 -13.43
N CYS A 294 6.48 10.70 -12.64
CA CYS A 294 6.39 10.92 -11.19
C CYS A 294 7.67 10.50 -10.47
N SER A 295 8.20 9.32 -10.78
CA SER A 295 9.40 8.80 -10.15
C SER A 295 10.65 9.64 -10.46
N GLU A 296 10.81 10.11 -11.71
CA GLU A 296 11.89 11.01 -12.11
C GLU A 296 11.78 12.36 -11.39
N TYR A 297 10.57 12.90 -11.26
CA TYR A 297 10.33 14.12 -10.49
C TYR A 297 10.69 13.93 -8.99
N LEU A 298 10.23 12.85 -8.38
CA LEU A 298 10.53 12.55 -6.97
C LEU A 298 12.03 12.33 -6.73
N ASN A 299 12.73 11.71 -7.68
CA ASN A 299 14.19 11.56 -7.61
C ASN A 299 14.91 12.92 -7.66
N ALA A 300 14.45 13.86 -8.50
CA ALA A 300 14.98 15.23 -8.50
C ALA A 300 14.65 15.97 -7.19
N TYR A 301 13.43 15.85 -6.69
CA TYR A 301 12.99 16.45 -5.43
C TYR A 301 13.83 15.97 -4.24
N LEU A 302 14.15 14.68 -4.17
CA LEU A 302 15.05 14.14 -3.12
C LEU A 302 16.39 14.86 -3.13
N LYS A 303 17.01 14.97 -4.29
CA LYS A 303 18.34 15.61 -4.44
C LYS A 303 18.28 17.10 -4.12
N ASP A 304 17.32 17.82 -4.71
CA ASP A 304 17.34 19.29 -4.76
C ASP A 304 16.71 19.93 -3.50
N VAL A 305 15.88 19.19 -2.77
CA VAL A 305 15.16 19.72 -1.61
C VAL A 305 15.48 18.95 -0.33
N VAL A 306 15.35 17.63 -0.34
CA VAL A 306 15.46 16.82 0.89
C VAL A 306 16.93 16.72 1.32
N HIS A 307 17.81 16.23 0.44
CA HIS A 307 19.23 16.04 0.80
C HIS A 307 19.94 17.37 1.08
N LEU A 308 19.65 18.43 0.33
CA LEU A 308 20.25 19.76 0.60
C LEU A 308 19.88 20.35 1.96
N LYS A 309 18.73 19.95 2.56
CA LYS A 309 18.34 20.40 3.91
C LYS A 309 18.90 19.53 5.03
N ILE A 310 19.10 18.23 4.75
CA ILE A 310 19.57 17.27 5.76
C ILE A 310 21.10 17.35 5.91
N ASP A 311 21.81 17.64 4.83
CA ASP A 311 23.28 17.73 4.80
C ASP A 311 23.82 19.09 5.32
N LYS A 312 22.93 20.01 5.75
CA LYS A 312 23.26 21.29 6.40
C LYS A 312 23.17 21.19 7.91
#